data_c34a4bd8cc217bee9b0dfe94df1f2af2
#
_entry.id   c34a4bd8cc217bee9b0dfe94df1f2af2
#
_cell.length_a   1.000
_cell.length_b   1.000
_cell.length_c   1.000
_cell.angle_alpha   90.00
_cell.angle_beta   90.00
_cell.angle_gamma   90.00
#
_symmetry.space_group_name_H-M   'P 1'
#
loop_
_entity.id
_entity.type
_entity.pdbx_description
1 polymer ?
#
loop_
_entity_poly.entity_id
_entity_poly.type
_entity_poly.pdbx_seq_one_letter_code
_entity_poly.pdbx_strand_id
1 'polypeptide(L)'
;MLPGQARGKGDFCFIISYIGHDCKNIPDFLGDTYGQLARRLDLSFNQLRSLAGLKLFTELEELIVDNNLLGNDLRLPRLPNLHTLTLNKNDLTDIEALLEHLADVTPSLKYLSLLGNEACPNQLVSPDKDEDDYQRYRYFVLHKLPQLKFLDTRTVTKKEVTESQARGAFMKVVKPKSEAPRNEIGSESHPLPYTPLPRGSKDAKNHKENGTNKRTYPVSGSCVDENALLMSEVRGEWAEWFKMIERQQ
;
A
#
# COMPACT_ATOMS: atom_id res chain seq x y z
N MET A 1 6.43 28.70 52.75
CA MET A 1 7.31 28.27 51.66
C MET A 1 7.02 26.81 51.37
N LEU A 2 6.31 26.52 50.27
CA LEU A 2 6.06 25.18 49.80
C LEU A 2 7.10 24.83 48.73
N PRO A 3 7.75 23.64 48.78
CA PRO A 3 8.72 23.26 47.77
C PRO A 3 8.05 22.98 46.44
N GLY A 4 8.57 23.61 45.38
CA GLY A 4 8.10 23.43 44.01
C GLY A 4 8.29 21.99 43.55
N GLN A 5 7.22 21.36 43.20
CA GLN A 5 7.23 20.09 42.46
C GLN A 5 7.62 20.38 41.03
N ALA A 6 8.84 20.04 40.65
CA ALA A 6 9.21 19.83 39.27
C ALA A 6 8.43 18.58 38.77
N ARG A 7 7.32 18.79 38.07
CA ARG A 7 6.69 17.74 37.28
C ARG A 7 7.59 17.48 36.08
N GLY A 8 8.36 16.40 36.16
CA GLY A 8 8.94 15.80 34.98
C GLY A 8 7.79 15.46 34.03
N LYS A 9 7.78 16.00 32.82
CA LYS A 9 6.96 15.50 31.72
C LYS A 9 7.44 14.09 31.44
N GLY A 10 6.82 13.09 32.07
CA GLY A 10 6.91 11.74 31.59
C GLY A 10 6.24 11.75 30.22
N ASP A 11 6.98 11.40 29.18
CA ASP A 11 6.42 11.20 27.84
C ASP A 11 5.52 9.97 27.87
N PHE A 12 4.27 10.17 28.27
CA PHE A 12 3.25 9.14 28.19
C PHE A 12 2.84 9.02 26.71
N CYS A 13 3.32 7.99 26.02
CA CYS A 13 2.87 7.62 24.70
C CYS A 13 1.48 6.99 24.81
N PHE A 14 0.43 7.73 24.44
CA PHE A 14 -0.93 7.20 24.41
C PHE A 14 -1.15 6.43 23.10
N ILE A 15 -1.34 5.13 23.25
CA ILE A 15 -1.67 4.20 22.16
C ILE A 15 -3.16 3.92 22.24
N ILE A 16 -3.87 4.22 21.17
CA ILE A 16 -5.30 3.96 21.03
C ILE A 16 -5.49 2.83 20.03
N SER A 17 -6.25 1.82 20.40
CA SER A 17 -6.63 0.71 19.53
C SER A 17 -8.14 0.59 19.49
N TYR A 18 -8.72 0.76 18.30
CA TYR A 18 -10.15 0.66 18.04
C TYR A 18 -10.39 -0.24 16.82
N ILE A 19 -10.03 -1.51 16.98
CA ILE A 19 -9.94 -2.52 15.94
C ILE A 19 -11.22 -3.36 15.88
N GLY A 20 -11.80 -3.58 14.68
CA GLY A 20 -12.86 -4.56 14.49
C GLY A 20 -14.23 -4.16 15.08
N HIS A 21 -14.53 -2.89 15.07
CA HIS A 21 -15.81 -2.36 15.57
C HIS A 21 -16.83 -2.06 14.48
N ASP A 22 -16.56 -2.48 13.22
CA ASP A 22 -17.45 -2.24 12.06
C ASP A 22 -17.85 -0.77 11.86
N CYS A 23 -17.08 0.17 12.38
CA CYS A 23 -17.41 1.58 12.30
C CYS A 23 -17.15 2.13 10.88
N LYS A 24 -18.08 2.98 10.39
CA LYS A 24 -17.99 3.64 9.08
C LYS A 24 -17.27 4.99 9.16
N ASN A 25 -17.23 5.58 10.33
CA ASN A 25 -16.54 6.83 10.64
C ASN A 25 -15.78 6.67 11.95
N ILE A 26 -14.75 7.47 12.13
CA ILE A 26 -14.03 7.55 13.42
C ILE A 26 -15.00 8.12 14.45
N PRO A 27 -15.27 7.41 15.56
CA PRO A 27 -16.18 7.91 16.59
C PRO A 27 -15.67 9.21 17.21
N ASP A 28 -16.55 10.21 17.36
CA ASP A 28 -16.21 11.54 17.87
C ASP A 28 -15.57 11.49 19.25
N PHE A 29 -16.07 10.59 20.14
CA PHE A 29 -15.53 10.45 21.49
C PHE A 29 -14.04 10.08 21.53
N LEU A 30 -13.51 9.39 20.49
CA LEU A 30 -12.07 9.09 20.41
C LEU A 30 -11.27 10.37 20.24
N GLY A 31 -11.71 11.26 19.36
CA GLY A 31 -11.07 12.55 19.13
C GLY A 31 -11.22 13.48 20.34
N ASP A 32 -12.42 13.57 20.90
CA ASP A 32 -12.71 14.45 22.04
C ASP A 32 -11.94 14.06 23.29
N THR A 33 -11.76 12.76 23.54
CA THR A 33 -11.10 12.26 24.75
C THR A 33 -9.59 12.16 24.59
N TYR A 34 -9.10 11.70 23.43
CA TYR A 34 -7.72 11.28 23.26
C TYR A 34 -6.97 12.06 22.16
N GLY A 35 -7.64 12.88 21.37
CA GLY A 35 -7.09 13.48 20.16
C GLY A 35 -5.79 14.25 20.36
N GLN A 36 -5.64 14.96 21.48
CA GLN A 36 -4.43 15.71 21.81
C GLN A 36 -3.36 14.89 22.55
N LEU A 37 -3.67 13.65 22.92
CA LEU A 37 -2.79 12.79 23.71
C LEU A 37 -2.28 11.61 22.88
N ALA A 38 -3.07 11.16 21.90
CA ALA A 38 -2.76 9.99 21.10
C ALA A 38 -1.58 10.26 20.18
N ARG A 39 -0.53 9.44 20.31
CA ARG A 39 0.59 9.36 19.38
C ARG A 39 0.45 8.23 18.39
N ARG A 40 -0.20 7.13 18.79
CA ARG A 40 -0.52 6.00 17.92
C ARG A 40 -2.02 5.72 17.94
N LEU A 41 -2.59 5.55 16.76
CA LEU A 41 -4.01 5.22 16.54
C LEU A 41 -4.12 4.05 15.56
N ASP A 42 -4.71 2.95 16.04
CA ASP A 42 -5.00 1.77 15.23
C ASP A 42 -6.51 1.62 15.05
N LEU A 43 -6.96 1.77 13.82
CA LEU A 43 -8.36 1.68 13.40
C LEU A 43 -8.58 0.52 12.41
N SER A 44 -7.72 -0.48 12.43
CA SER A 44 -7.77 -1.61 11.50
C SER A 44 -9.06 -2.41 11.62
N PHE A 45 -9.42 -3.11 10.54
CA PHE A 45 -10.59 -4.00 10.48
C PHE A 45 -11.91 -3.30 10.82
N ASN A 46 -12.12 -2.14 10.24
CA ASN A 46 -13.36 -1.39 10.28
C ASN A 46 -13.96 -1.22 8.87
N GLN A 47 -14.98 -0.40 8.74
CA GLN A 47 -15.62 -0.07 7.45
C GLN A 47 -15.43 1.40 7.10
N LEU A 48 -14.30 1.99 7.47
CA LEU A 48 -14.02 3.41 7.28
C LEU A 48 -13.96 3.76 5.80
N ARG A 49 -14.69 4.79 5.41
CA ARG A 49 -14.62 5.42 4.08
C ARG A 49 -14.01 6.82 4.12
N SER A 50 -13.86 7.39 5.31
CA SER A 50 -13.33 8.73 5.50
C SER A 50 -12.52 8.81 6.79
N LEU A 51 -11.46 9.63 6.76
CA LEU A 51 -10.60 9.90 7.90
C LEU A 51 -10.82 11.34 8.44
N ALA A 52 -11.98 11.95 8.19
CA ALA A 52 -12.28 13.33 8.61
C ALA A 52 -12.19 13.52 10.14
N GLY A 53 -12.47 12.48 10.94
CA GLY A 53 -12.34 12.49 12.41
C GLY A 53 -10.91 12.68 12.92
N LEU A 54 -9.88 12.52 12.07
CA LEU A 54 -8.46 12.71 12.45
C LEU A 54 -8.09 14.16 12.76
N LYS A 55 -8.93 15.14 12.44
CA LYS A 55 -8.67 16.57 12.70
C LYS A 55 -8.35 16.90 14.16
N LEU A 56 -8.83 16.09 15.08
CA LEU A 56 -8.61 16.26 16.52
C LEU A 56 -7.29 15.64 17.02
N PHE A 57 -6.65 14.81 16.19
CA PHE A 57 -5.43 14.06 16.55
C PHE A 57 -4.17 14.80 16.12
N THR A 58 -3.85 15.90 16.82
CA THR A 58 -2.76 16.83 16.45
C THR A 58 -1.36 16.30 16.70
N GLU A 59 -1.21 15.37 17.65
CA GLU A 59 0.07 14.82 18.08
C GLU A 59 0.35 13.42 17.51
N LEU A 60 -0.41 13.02 16.48
CA LEU A 60 -0.33 11.68 15.93
C LEU A 60 1.01 11.43 15.22
N GLU A 61 1.68 10.37 15.64
CA GLU A 61 2.97 9.90 15.11
C GLU A 61 2.80 8.63 14.24
N GLU A 62 1.84 7.77 14.62
CA GLU A 62 1.57 6.50 13.93
C GLU A 62 0.08 6.33 13.68
N LEU A 63 -0.29 6.02 12.43
CA LEU A 63 -1.66 5.75 12.01
C LEU A 63 -1.73 4.42 11.28
N ILE A 64 -2.57 3.52 11.77
CA ILE A 64 -2.83 2.22 11.19
C ILE A 64 -4.31 2.14 10.83
N VAL A 65 -4.62 2.02 9.54
CA VAL A 65 -6.00 1.96 9.01
C VAL A 65 -6.16 0.82 8.02
N ASP A 66 -5.50 -0.29 8.31
CA ASP A 66 -5.51 -1.49 7.46
C ASP A 66 -6.89 -2.15 7.44
N ASN A 67 -7.22 -2.85 6.34
CA ASN A 67 -8.50 -3.55 6.18
C ASN A 67 -9.71 -2.63 6.45
N ASN A 68 -9.83 -1.58 5.67
CA ASN A 68 -10.93 -0.64 5.64
C ASN A 68 -11.46 -0.46 4.19
N LEU A 69 -12.34 0.51 3.96
CA LEU A 69 -12.94 0.81 2.66
C LEU A 69 -12.54 2.22 2.16
N LEU A 70 -11.28 2.61 2.41
CA LEU A 70 -10.75 3.93 2.00
C LEU A 70 -10.46 3.94 0.50
N GLY A 71 -11.09 4.85 -0.23
CA GLY A 71 -10.94 5.01 -1.68
C GLY A 71 -10.06 6.20 -2.06
N ASN A 72 -10.05 6.54 -3.36
CA ASN A 72 -9.24 7.65 -3.92
C ASN A 72 -9.69 9.04 -3.46
N ASP A 73 -10.84 9.15 -2.82
CA ASP A 73 -11.34 10.35 -2.16
C ASP A 73 -10.77 10.56 -0.74
N LEU A 74 -9.86 9.68 -0.32
CA LEU A 74 -9.16 9.78 0.95
C LEU A 74 -8.54 11.18 1.13
N ARG A 75 -8.86 11.81 2.28
CA ARG A 75 -8.25 13.06 2.71
C ARG A 75 -7.82 12.97 4.16
N LEU A 76 -6.55 13.28 4.39
CA LEU A 76 -5.95 13.43 5.71
C LEU A 76 -5.89 14.91 6.08
N PRO A 77 -6.07 15.28 7.35
CA PRO A 77 -5.67 16.60 7.82
C PRO A 77 -4.14 16.71 7.78
N ARG A 78 -3.60 17.91 7.98
CA ARG A 78 -2.15 18.07 8.13
C ARG A 78 -1.69 17.41 9.43
N LEU A 79 -0.78 16.43 9.30
CA LEU A 79 -0.23 15.62 10.39
C LEU A 79 1.30 15.75 10.39
N PRO A 80 1.85 16.83 10.95
CA PRO A 80 3.28 17.15 10.83
C PRO A 80 4.20 16.15 11.55
N ASN A 81 3.68 15.47 12.58
CA ASN A 81 4.44 14.51 13.38
C ASN A 81 4.31 13.07 12.87
N LEU A 82 3.41 12.81 11.90
CA LEU A 82 3.15 11.46 11.42
C LEU A 82 4.37 10.90 10.68
N HIS A 83 5.00 9.88 11.26
CA HIS A 83 6.12 9.18 10.65
C HIS A 83 5.78 7.80 10.13
N THR A 84 4.69 7.19 10.58
CA THR A 84 4.25 5.84 10.19
C THR A 84 2.79 5.86 9.74
N LEU A 85 2.54 5.38 8.52
CA LEU A 85 1.20 5.26 7.95
C LEU A 85 1.04 3.91 7.27
N THR A 86 0.02 3.14 7.67
CA THR A 86 -0.37 1.93 6.97
C THR A 86 -1.81 2.01 6.49
N LEU A 87 -1.98 1.69 5.21
CA LEU A 87 -3.22 1.74 4.46
C LEU A 87 -3.48 0.41 3.74
N ASN A 88 -2.96 -0.69 4.28
CA ASN A 88 -3.04 -2.00 3.63
C ASN A 88 -4.48 -2.47 3.46
N LYS A 89 -4.76 -3.19 2.35
CA LYS A 89 -6.09 -3.75 2.07
C LYS A 89 -7.20 -2.71 2.21
N ASN A 90 -7.11 -1.66 1.42
CA ASN A 90 -8.13 -0.65 1.18
C ASN A 90 -8.50 -0.62 -0.31
N ASP A 91 -9.33 0.32 -0.73
CA ASP A 91 -9.83 0.44 -2.11
C ASP A 91 -9.07 1.53 -2.92
N LEU A 92 -7.78 1.70 -2.64
CA LEU A 92 -6.94 2.72 -3.30
C LEU A 92 -6.49 2.21 -4.68
N THR A 93 -6.76 2.99 -5.73
CA THR A 93 -6.39 2.67 -7.12
C THR A 93 -5.54 3.75 -7.78
N ASP A 94 -5.65 5.02 -7.38
CA ASP A 94 -4.86 6.13 -7.90
C ASP A 94 -3.70 6.47 -6.97
N ILE A 95 -2.55 5.88 -7.27
CA ILE A 95 -1.32 6.10 -6.50
C ILE A 95 -0.82 7.54 -6.58
N GLU A 96 -0.98 8.23 -7.73
CA GLU A 96 -0.40 9.56 -7.92
C GLU A 96 -1.12 10.60 -7.06
N ALA A 97 -2.44 10.63 -7.12
CA ALA A 97 -3.25 11.55 -6.32
C ALA A 97 -3.02 11.32 -4.80
N LEU A 98 -2.89 10.06 -4.39
CA LEU A 98 -2.56 9.72 -3.01
C LEU A 98 -1.21 10.29 -2.59
N LEU A 99 -0.15 10.05 -3.36
CA LEU A 99 1.21 10.48 -3.02
C LEU A 99 1.35 12.01 -3.00
N GLU A 100 0.70 12.71 -3.93
CA GLU A 100 0.67 14.18 -3.94
C GLU A 100 0.01 14.72 -2.67
N HIS A 101 -1.10 14.13 -2.26
CA HIS A 101 -1.77 14.50 -1.02
C HIS A 101 -0.89 14.23 0.21
N LEU A 102 -0.27 13.04 0.30
CA LEU A 102 0.61 12.68 1.42
C LEU A 102 1.84 13.60 1.51
N ALA A 103 2.44 13.96 0.37
CA ALA A 103 3.59 14.88 0.33
C ALA A 103 3.29 16.24 0.97
N ASP A 104 2.05 16.73 0.82
CA ASP A 104 1.61 18.01 1.39
C ASP A 104 1.30 17.90 2.88
N VAL A 105 0.59 16.84 3.31
CA VAL A 105 0.00 16.79 4.65
C VAL A 105 0.84 16.00 5.68
N THR A 106 1.82 15.17 5.23
CA THR A 106 2.65 14.32 6.11
C THR A 106 4.16 14.52 5.88
N PRO A 107 4.72 15.69 6.19
CA PRO A 107 6.11 16.02 5.87
C PRO A 107 7.15 15.16 6.59
N SER A 108 6.79 14.53 7.71
CA SER A 108 7.68 13.68 8.52
C SER A 108 7.57 12.20 8.21
N LEU A 109 6.80 11.82 7.17
CA LEU A 109 6.52 10.42 6.87
C LEU A 109 7.80 9.65 6.51
N LYS A 110 8.10 8.59 7.27
CA LYS A 110 9.27 7.71 7.09
C LYS A 110 8.90 6.30 6.67
N TYR A 111 7.72 5.84 7.08
CA TYR A 111 7.19 4.52 6.75
C TYR A 111 5.81 4.65 6.12
N LEU A 112 5.65 4.01 4.96
CA LEU A 112 4.38 3.89 4.24
C LEU A 112 4.16 2.44 3.84
N SER A 113 2.96 1.89 4.03
CA SER A 113 2.56 0.60 3.50
C SER A 113 1.21 0.66 2.81
N LEU A 114 1.16 0.13 1.56
CA LEU A 114 0.00 0.14 0.67
C LEU A 114 -0.38 -1.25 0.17
N LEU A 115 0.14 -2.32 0.80
CA LEU A 115 -0.06 -3.69 0.37
C LEU A 115 -1.55 -4.06 0.29
N GLY A 116 -1.92 -4.84 -0.71
CA GLY A 116 -3.31 -5.27 -0.87
C GLY A 116 -4.23 -4.23 -1.49
N ASN A 117 -3.72 -3.05 -1.88
CA ASN A 117 -4.43 -2.08 -2.71
C ASN A 117 -4.11 -2.29 -4.18
N GLU A 118 -5.04 -1.96 -5.05
CA GLU A 118 -4.81 -1.99 -6.50
C GLU A 118 -3.70 -1.01 -6.93
N ALA A 119 -3.52 0.08 -6.18
CA ALA A 119 -2.45 1.06 -6.37
C ALA A 119 -1.04 0.48 -6.15
N CYS A 120 -0.90 -0.63 -5.41
CA CYS A 120 0.36 -1.34 -5.18
C CYS A 120 0.43 -2.59 -6.06
N PRO A 121 1.17 -2.58 -7.19
CA PRO A 121 1.21 -3.67 -8.14
C PRO A 121 2.12 -4.80 -7.63
N ASN A 122 1.58 -5.70 -6.85
CA ASN A 122 2.28 -6.90 -6.42
C ASN A 122 1.49 -8.17 -6.79
N GLN A 123 2.13 -9.32 -6.73
CA GLN A 123 1.54 -10.61 -7.10
C GLN A 123 0.35 -11.02 -6.22
N LEU A 124 0.24 -10.48 -5.01
CA LEU A 124 -0.89 -10.75 -4.11
C LEU A 124 -2.18 -10.08 -4.59
N VAL A 125 -2.07 -8.93 -5.27
CA VAL A 125 -3.20 -8.17 -5.79
C VAL A 125 -3.52 -8.57 -7.21
N SER A 126 -2.50 -8.84 -8.03
CA SER A 126 -2.64 -9.15 -9.44
C SER A 126 -1.57 -10.16 -9.86
N PRO A 127 -1.95 -11.40 -10.21
CA PRO A 127 -1.00 -12.43 -10.64
C PRO A 127 -0.18 -12.04 -11.89
N ASP A 128 -0.70 -11.08 -12.68
CA ASP A 128 -0.04 -10.57 -13.89
C ASP A 128 1.09 -9.57 -13.58
N LYS A 129 1.25 -9.17 -12.32
CA LYS A 129 2.28 -8.25 -11.89
C LYS A 129 3.51 -8.97 -11.41
N ASP A 130 4.66 -8.54 -11.89
CA ASP A 130 5.95 -9.10 -11.55
C ASP A 130 6.76 -8.20 -10.60
N GLU A 131 7.96 -8.65 -10.25
CA GLU A 131 8.88 -7.90 -9.40
C GLU A 131 9.34 -6.59 -10.06
N ASP A 132 9.40 -6.55 -11.40
CA ASP A 132 9.79 -5.33 -12.14
C ASP A 132 8.71 -4.26 -12.04
N ASP A 133 7.42 -4.63 -12.11
CA ASP A 133 6.30 -3.72 -11.88
C ASP A 133 6.32 -3.17 -10.46
N TYR A 134 6.57 -4.05 -9.47
CA TYR A 134 6.69 -3.63 -8.08
C TYR A 134 7.89 -2.71 -7.87
N GLN A 135 9.03 -2.98 -8.50
CA GLN A 135 10.20 -2.11 -8.42
C GLN A 135 9.96 -0.73 -9.09
N ARG A 136 9.22 -0.68 -10.21
CA ARG A 136 8.79 0.59 -10.84
C ARG A 136 7.90 1.40 -9.90
N TYR A 137 6.92 0.74 -9.28
CA TYR A 137 6.06 1.35 -8.26
C TYR A 137 6.90 1.95 -7.13
N ARG A 138 7.88 1.21 -6.59
CA ARG A 138 8.76 1.71 -5.54
C ARG A 138 9.52 2.96 -5.99
N TYR A 139 10.07 2.97 -7.19
CA TYR A 139 10.76 4.17 -7.73
C TYR A 139 9.81 5.35 -7.88
N PHE A 140 8.58 5.12 -8.31
CA PHE A 140 7.58 6.19 -8.43
C PHE A 140 7.20 6.77 -7.07
N VAL A 141 6.94 5.90 -6.07
CA VAL A 141 6.64 6.33 -4.70
C VAL A 141 7.80 7.14 -4.10
N LEU A 142 9.04 6.65 -4.23
CA LEU A 142 10.23 7.33 -3.70
C LEU A 142 10.56 8.63 -4.44
N HIS A 143 10.15 8.77 -5.69
CA HIS A 143 10.23 10.04 -6.40
C HIS A 143 9.33 11.11 -5.80
N LYS A 144 8.10 10.75 -5.43
CA LYS A 144 7.12 11.65 -4.80
C LYS A 144 7.39 11.87 -3.30
N LEU A 145 7.90 10.85 -2.60
CA LEU A 145 8.16 10.84 -1.15
C LEU A 145 9.62 10.42 -0.84
N PRO A 146 10.62 11.25 -1.16
CA PRO A 146 12.04 10.89 -1.06
C PRO A 146 12.53 10.72 0.39
N GLN A 147 11.77 11.18 1.38
CA GLN A 147 12.09 11.07 2.80
C GLN A 147 11.80 9.68 3.39
N LEU A 148 11.11 8.79 2.66
CA LEU A 148 10.79 7.45 3.14
C LEU A 148 12.04 6.64 3.45
N LYS A 149 11.99 5.87 4.55
CA LYS A 149 13.01 4.89 4.97
C LYS A 149 12.56 3.46 4.75
N PHE A 150 11.25 3.25 4.82
CA PHE A 150 10.60 1.97 4.56
C PHE A 150 9.39 2.17 3.65
N LEU A 151 9.23 1.26 2.71
CA LEU A 151 8.06 1.19 1.84
C LEU A 151 7.59 -0.25 1.80
N ASP A 152 6.35 -0.46 2.21
CA ASP A 152 5.72 -1.77 2.36
C ASP A 152 6.54 -2.67 3.31
N THR A 153 7.08 -3.78 2.84
CA THR A 153 7.87 -4.72 3.66
C THR A 153 9.39 -4.50 3.57
N ARG A 154 9.86 -3.49 2.80
CA ARG A 154 11.29 -3.38 2.47
C ARG A 154 11.87 -2.04 2.87
N THR A 155 13.06 -2.07 3.45
CA THR A 155 13.88 -0.88 3.66
C THR A 155 14.18 -0.20 2.32
N VAL A 156 14.20 1.11 2.32
CA VAL A 156 14.60 1.92 1.16
C VAL A 156 16.12 2.02 1.10
N THR A 157 16.70 1.58 -0.02
CA THR A 157 18.15 1.60 -0.23
C THR A 157 18.60 2.93 -0.86
N LYS A 158 19.86 3.29 -0.65
CA LYS A 158 20.46 4.48 -1.31
C LYS A 158 20.40 4.38 -2.83
N LYS A 159 20.54 3.17 -3.38
CA LYS A 159 20.43 2.91 -4.82
C LYS A 159 19.03 3.23 -5.33
N GLU A 160 17.99 2.78 -4.62
CA GLU A 160 16.60 3.08 -4.99
C GLU A 160 16.30 4.59 -4.96
N VAL A 161 16.81 5.31 -3.96
CA VAL A 161 16.66 6.77 -3.90
C VAL A 161 17.31 7.44 -5.11
N THR A 162 18.52 7.07 -5.47
CA THR A 162 19.22 7.63 -6.64
C THR A 162 18.46 7.35 -7.94
N GLU A 163 18.02 6.11 -8.15
CA GLU A 163 17.24 5.69 -9.32
C GLU A 163 15.88 6.39 -9.38
N SER A 164 15.20 6.54 -8.25
CA SER A 164 13.92 7.23 -8.17
C SER A 164 14.02 8.72 -8.53
N GLN A 165 15.10 9.38 -8.15
CA GLN A 165 15.35 10.76 -8.53
C GLN A 165 15.65 10.90 -10.03
N ALA A 166 16.39 9.96 -10.60
CA ALA A 166 16.77 10.00 -12.02
C ALA A 166 15.61 9.64 -12.95
N ARG A 167 14.79 8.65 -12.62
CA ARG A 167 13.81 8.05 -13.53
C ARG A 167 12.42 7.86 -12.95
N GLY A 168 12.22 8.07 -11.64
CA GLY A 168 10.98 7.76 -10.93
C GLY A 168 9.73 8.41 -11.51
N ALA A 169 9.82 9.63 -12.03
CA ALA A 169 8.71 10.34 -12.66
C ALA A 169 8.06 9.56 -13.82
N PHE A 170 8.83 8.71 -14.51
CA PHE A 170 8.38 7.94 -15.68
C PHE A 170 8.00 6.49 -15.31
N MET A 171 8.06 6.11 -14.05
CA MET A 171 7.90 4.74 -13.59
C MET A 171 6.47 4.42 -13.11
N LYS A 172 5.50 5.32 -13.32
CA LYS A 172 4.10 5.05 -12.99
C LYS A 172 3.61 3.82 -13.74
N VAL A 173 3.18 2.80 -12.99
CA VAL A 173 2.54 1.61 -13.57
C VAL A 173 1.10 1.96 -13.92
N VAL A 174 0.78 1.96 -15.20
CA VAL A 174 -0.56 2.29 -15.72
C VAL A 174 -1.24 1.00 -16.21
N LYS A 175 -2.43 0.72 -15.72
CA LYS A 175 -3.27 -0.30 -16.36
C LYS A 175 -3.79 0.24 -17.71
N PRO A 176 -3.65 -0.50 -18.83
CA PRO A 176 -4.34 -0.13 -20.05
C PRO A 176 -5.85 -0.11 -19.77
N LYS A 177 -6.51 0.96 -20.14
CA LYS A 177 -7.97 1.01 -20.11
C LYS A 177 -8.47 -0.13 -20.98
N SER A 178 -9.18 -1.12 -20.40
CA SER A 178 -9.93 -2.09 -21.18
C SER A 178 -10.91 -1.29 -22.03
N GLU A 179 -10.72 -1.32 -23.36
CA GLU A 179 -11.69 -0.75 -24.26
C GLU A 179 -13.02 -1.49 -24.02
N ALA A 180 -14.05 -0.75 -23.60
CA ALA A 180 -15.39 -1.28 -23.56
C ALA A 180 -15.71 -1.84 -24.95
N PRO A 181 -16.40 -2.99 -25.08
CA PRO A 181 -16.73 -3.55 -26.37
C PRO A 181 -17.49 -2.47 -27.17
N ARG A 182 -16.88 -2.03 -28.26
CA ARG A 182 -17.57 -1.18 -29.24
C ARG A 182 -18.72 -1.99 -29.78
N ASN A 183 -19.94 -1.58 -29.46
CA ASN A 183 -21.12 -2.04 -30.21
C ASN A 183 -20.90 -1.69 -31.69
N GLU A 184 -20.58 -2.68 -32.47
CA GLU A 184 -20.51 -2.57 -33.92
C GLU A 184 -21.93 -2.31 -34.45
N ILE A 185 -22.20 -1.04 -34.75
CA ILE A 185 -23.24 -0.67 -35.71
C ILE A 185 -22.49 -0.59 -37.05
N GLY A 186 -22.90 -1.49 -37.95
CA GLY A 186 -22.20 -1.79 -39.19
C GLY A 186 -21.88 -0.58 -40.06
N SER A 187 -20.66 -0.57 -40.56
CA SER A 187 -20.34 -0.04 -41.88
C SER A 187 -19.21 -0.89 -42.48
N GLU A 188 -19.48 -1.48 -43.61
CA GLU A 188 -18.55 -2.24 -44.42
C GLU A 188 -17.37 -1.31 -44.80
N SER A 189 -16.17 -1.62 -44.32
CA SER A 189 -14.92 -1.10 -44.88
C SER A 189 -14.02 -2.31 -45.17
N HIS A 190 -13.67 -2.45 -46.45
CA HIS A 190 -12.81 -3.51 -46.98
C HIS A 190 -11.47 -3.56 -46.21
N PRO A 191 -10.95 -4.74 -45.87
CA PRO A 191 -9.63 -4.89 -45.29
C PRO A 191 -8.56 -4.59 -46.35
N LEU A 192 -7.63 -3.70 -46.02
CA LEU A 192 -6.41 -3.51 -46.81
C LEU A 192 -5.59 -4.82 -46.79
N PRO A 193 -4.97 -5.24 -47.90
CA PRO A 193 -4.22 -6.47 -47.96
C PRO A 193 -2.98 -6.44 -47.08
N TYR A 194 -2.94 -7.35 -46.12
CA TYR A 194 -1.78 -7.62 -45.29
C TYR A 194 -0.65 -8.23 -46.13
N THR A 195 0.49 -7.55 -46.19
CA THR A 195 1.70 -8.08 -46.82
C THR A 195 2.58 -8.77 -45.77
N PRO A 196 2.70 -10.11 -45.78
CA PRO A 196 3.55 -10.81 -44.83
C PRO A 196 5.03 -10.52 -45.08
N LEU A 197 5.80 -10.29 -44.02
CA LEU A 197 7.26 -10.23 -44.08
C LEU A 197 7.84 -11.59 -44.53
N PRO A 198 8.93 -11.61 -45.32
CA PRO A 198 9.53 -12.85 -45.81
C PRO A 198 10.10 -13.67 -44.66
N ARG A 199 9.65 -14.92 -44.58
CA ARG A 199 10.21 -15.94 -43.65
C ARG A 199 11.57 -16.38 -44.17
N GLY A 200 12.62 -16.07 -43.40
CA GLY A 200 13.92 -16.72 -43.55
C GLY A 200 13.80 -18.20 -43.17
N SER A 201 14.10 -19.06 -44.15
CA SER A 201 14.13 -20.52 -44.01
C SER A 201 15.40 -20.97 -43.29
N LYS A 202 15.25 -21.97 -42.41
CA LYS A 202 16.16 -23.10 -42.03
C LYS A 202 15.93 -23.40 -40.54
N ASP A 203 15.81 -24.63 -40.01
CA ASP A 203 15.86 -26.00 -40.51
C ASP A 203 15.07 -26.86 -39.55
N ALA A 204 14.44 -27.88 -40.08
CA ALA A 204 13.71 -28.92 -39.37
C ALA A 204 14.64 -29.84 -38.57
N LYS A 205 14.28 -30.19 -37.31
CA LYS A 205 14.52 -31.53 -36.78
C LYS A 205 13.42 -31.94 -35.80
N ASN A 206 12.83 -33.07 -36.17
CA ASN A 206 11.87 -33.85 -35.42
C ASN A 206 12.29 -34.17 -33.97
N HIS A 207 11.35 -34.14 -33.04
CA HIS A 207 11.19 -35.27 -32.09
C HIS A 207 9.74 -35.44 -31.68
N LYS A 208 9.34 -36.74 -31.69
CA LYS A 208 8.00 -37.27 -31.42
C LYS A 208 7.55 -37.17 -29.98
N GLU A 209 6.23 -37.07 -29.88
CA GLU A 209 5.27 -37.53 -28.86
C GLU A 209 5.78 -38.40 -27.70
N ASN A 210 5.30 -38.11 -26.48
CA ASN A 210 4.31 -38.95 -25.75
C ASN A 210 4.11 -38.43 -24.32
N GLY A 211 2.85 -38.50 -23.83
CA GLY A 211 2.63 -38.68 -22.40
C GLY A 211 1.63 -37.74 -21.75
N THR A 212 0.35 -37.99 -21.98
CA THR A 212 -0.76 -37.64 -21.09
C THR A 212 -0.46 -38.00 -19.63
N ASN A 213 -0.51 -37.06 -18.70
CA ASN A 213 -0.76 -37.38 -17.31
C ASN A 213 -1.67 -36.31 -16.67
N LYS A 214 -2.96 -36.65 -16.66
CA LYS A 214 -3.96 -36.04 -15.79
C LYS A 214 -3.62 -36.42 -14.35
N ARG A 215 -3.21 -35.47 -13.51
CA ARG A 215 -3.27 -35.63 -12.06
C ARG A 215 -4.43 -34.81 -11.55
N THR A 216 -5.50 -35.50 -11.22
CA THR A 216 -6.59 -35.09 -10.35
C THR A 216 -6.04 -34.95 -8.93
N TYR A 217 -6.16 -33.77 -8.32
CA TYR A 217 -5.97 -33.59 -6.90
C TYR A 217 -7.33 -33.60 -6.19
N PRO A 218 -7.45 -34.32 -5.06
CA PRO A 218 -8.69 -34.35 -4.32
C PRO A 218 -8.90 -33.05 -3.56
N VAL A 219 -10.12 -32.53 -3.67
CA VAL A 219 -10.63 -31.45 -2.85
C VAL A 219 -10.99 -32.04 -1.48
N SER A 220 -10.26 -31.68 -0.45
CA SER A 220 -10.75 -31.81 0.93
C SER A 220 -10.13 -30.74 1.82
N GLY A 221 -10.93 -29.82 2.23
CA GLY A 221 -11.20 -29.38 3.56
C GLY A 221 -10.20 -28.48 4.28
N SER A 222 -10.74 -27.40 4.67
CA SER A 222 -10.33 -26.38 5.65
C SER A 222 -9.53 -25.22 5.06
N CYS A 223 -10.28 -24.19 4.75
CA CYS A 223 -9.79 -22.82 4.57
C CYS A 223 -9.24 -22.37 5.93
N VAL A 224 -7.97 -22.64 6.20
CA VAL A 224 -7.23 -21.93 7.23
C VAL A 224 -6.79 -20.64 6.57
N ASP A 225 -7.16 -19.52 7.16
CA ASP A 225 -6.94 -18.19 6.64
C ASP A 225 -5.42 -17.92 6.53
N GLU A 226 -4.81 -18.22 5.38
CA GLU A 226 -3.39 -17.95 5.09
C GLU A 226 -3.04 -16.46 5.29
N ASN A 227 -4.03 -15.58 5.21
CA ASN A 227 -3.88 -14.17 5.49
C ASN A 227 -3.64 -13.87 6.98
N ALA A 228 -4.16 -14.70 7.90
CA ALA A 228 -3.90 -14.55 9.32
C ALA A 228 -2.45 -14.93 9.68
N LEU A 229 -1.87 -15.90 8.99
CA LEU A 229 -0.47 -16.30 9.17
C LEU A 229 0.51 -15.22 8.66
N LEU A 230 0.28 -14.67 7.47
CA LEU A 230 1.08 -13.57 6.91
C LEU A 230 1.05 -12.33 7.81
N MET A 231 -0.11 -12.02 8.40
CA MET A 231 -0.24 -10.89 9.33
C MET A 231 0.43 -11.15 10.68
N SER A 232 0.59 -12.41 11.11
CA SER A 232 1.33 -12.73 12.35
C SER A 232 2.85 -12.63 12.15
N GLU A 233 3.37 -12.99 10.98
CA GLU A 233 4.78 -12.83 10.63
C GLU A 233 5.14 -11.35 10.49
N VAL A 234 4.33 -10.56 9.79
CA VAL A 234 4.53 -9.11 9.67
C VAL A 234 4.49 -8.43 11.05
N ARG A 235 3.59 -8.85 11.97
CA ARG A 235 3.58 -8.32 13.34
C ARG A 235 4.85 -8.66 14.14
N GLY A 236 5.44 -9.83 13.92
CA GLY A 236 6.70 -10.24 14.55
C GLY A 236 7.88 -9.37 14.09
N GLU A 237 8.00 -9.13 12.79
CA GLU A 237 9.02 -8.23 12.21
C GLU A 237 8.84 -6.78 12.67
N TRP A 238 7.60 -6.32 12.87
CA TRP A 238 7.31 -4.99 13.40
C TRP A 238 7.80 -4.78 14.82
N ALA A 239 7.67 -5.78 15.68
CA ALA A 239 8.15 -5.70 17.07
C ALA A 239 9.68 -5.59 17.12
N GLU A 240 10.40 -6.28 16.25
CA GLU A 240 11.85 -6.15 16.14
C GLU A 240 12.27 -4.81 15.52
N TRP A 241 11.52 -4.31 14.55
CA TRP A 241 11.77 -3.01 13.93
C TRP A 241 11.59 -1.85 14.91
N PHE A 242 10.55 -1.88 15.76
CA PHE A 242 10.36 -0.89 16.82
C PHE A 242 11.53 -0.90 17.81
N LYS A 243 11.99 -2.08 18.23
CA LYS A 243 13.18 -2.21 19.09
C LYS A 243 14.45 -1.66 18.42
N MET A 244 14.55 -1.73 17.11
CA MET A 244 15.69 -1.20 16.36
C MET A 244 15.68 0.33 16.30
N ILE A 245 14.51 0.96 16.14
CA ILE A 245 14.36 2.42 16.15
C ILE A 245 14.67 3.00 17.54
N GLU A 246 14.14 2.39 18.60
CA GLU A 246 14.42 2.80 19.97
C GLU A 246 15.92 2.74 20.34
N ARG A 247 16.70 1.87 19.71
CA ARG A 247 18.15 1.78 19.92
C ARG A 247 18.96 2.82 19.13
N GLN A 248 18.33 3.56 18.22
CA GLN A 248 19.00 4.58 17.39
C GLN A 248 18.64 6.02 17.78
N GLN A 249 17.85 6.21 18.82
CA GLN A 249 17.63 7.48 19.52
C GLN A 249 18.50 7.56 20.78
#